data_deb9867766aa97331a2c2095bbfd51c7
#
_entry.id   deb9867766aa97331a2c2095bbfd51c7
#
_cell.length_a   1.000
_cell.length_b   1.000
_cell.length_c   1.000
_cell.angle_alpha   90.00
_cell.angle_beta   90.00
_cell.angle_gamma   90.00
#
_symmetry.space_group_name_H-M   'P 1'
#
loop_
_entity.id
_entity.type
_entity.pdbx_description
1 polymer ?
#
loop_
_entity_poly.entity_id
_entity_poly.type
_entity_poly.pdbx_seq_one_letter_code
_entity_poly.pdbx_strand_id
1 'polypeptide(L)'
;MKRIVTTDFRDHLRDRFIDAQTTASARLAPTHFLTNEMGVDGDIRDELSSSAAAKVEFDIPSAKLKGAELLFYVNADRSSEDKPMRLQVNGHQLTHRQNRERMLTGGWDRKKIAAKYLVDGLNEFVFSHSGILHVDPFPGGHADAPDSRSSRSYDGGKTWHKGALGDARATDGEYLVRLRLKGHPSRGTLCSPVIDLADEKGEGRIAPRLGIRQLRLKARVLKPQGTRIHFELRSGSTPSFDPRSWTGWERRTTLEWPGRFAQWRAILETNSADKTPTLQGVTLDADIKEDVDSISTFKLLALDHPELVYSSYDFAYMGPHPNLERLCKQYRLNEVIEKGEDELEQLALLRDWIHSQWLGWQSGKYPHCPSWNPLEILDTTKGNWGYGMCTHYGAVFAGCASALGWVARSVVVDHHCLAEVWSEQLQKWILEDAGPNTEYDATYEIDGIPLNALELHYAAAGKKRKKIMANKLPQKKVEPMTQYIDVFCRFGIPLRNTHLISAEPAELHHGQNQYHWDGYLWWSDDIDPKYAEYSLQTSRPGDFYWSVNQTRIYLQATENPASLQVDLEHTAPNFLHFLVRENGGDWREETESRFTWLLAAGDNQLEVRSVNVFGKTGRIAKAQTSLS
;
A
#
# COMPACT_ATOMS: atom_id res chain seq x y z
N MET A 1 -19.73 5.46 -32.91
CA MET A 1 -19.65 5.97 -31.52
C MET A 1 -19.59 4.77 -30.60
N LYS A 2 -18.51 4.64 -29.85
CA LYS A 2 -18.35 3.60 -28.80
C LYS A 2 -18.79 4.15 -27.45
N ARG A 3 -19.35 3.30 -26.61
CA ARG A 3 -19.83 3.67 -25.28
C ARG A 3 -19.29 2.72 -24.21
N ILE A 4 -18.56 3.26 -23.26
CA ILE A 4 -18.02 2.55 -22.11
C ILE A 4 -18.78 3.01 -20.86
N VAL A 5 -19.41 2.08 -20.15
CA VAL A 5 -20.23 2.38 -18.97
C VAL A 5 -19.60 1.76 -17.73
N THR A 6 -19.34 2.60 -16.76
CA THR A 6 -18.83 2.19 -15.43
C THR A 6 -19.92 2.44 -14.39
N THR A 7 -20.35 1.41 -13.69
CA THR A 7 -21.34 1.47 -12.61
C THR A 7 -20.85 0.81 -11.31
N ASP A 8 -19.66 0.23 -11.35
CA ASP A 8 -18.98 -0.35 -10.19
C ASP A 8 -17.62 0.34 -10.03
N PHE A 9 -17.35 0.85 -8.84
CA PHE A 9 -16.16 1.61 -8.53
C PHE A 9 -15.26 0.92 -7.50
N ARG A 10 -15.57 -0.33 -7.12
CA ARG A 10 -14.83 -1.04 -6.06
C ARG A 10 -13.34 -1.21 -6.37
N ASP A 11 -13.01 -1.43 -7.64
CA ASP A 11 -11.64 -1.64 -8.10
C ASP A 11 -10.93 -0.36 -8.61
N HIS A 12 -11.63 0.79 -8.56
CA HIS A 12 -11.03 2.06 -8.97
C HIS A 12 -10.00 2.55 -7.95
N LEU A 13 -8.94 3.19 -8.45
CA LEU A 13 -7.95 3.87 -7.63
C LEU A 13 -8.62 5.02 -6.87
N ARG A 14 -8.33 5.15 -5.59
CA ARG A 14 -8.98 6.15 -4.74
C ARG A 14 -8.12 6.58 -3.58
N ASP A 15 -8.26 7.81 -3.16
CA ASP A 15 -7.70 8.24 -1.88
C ASP A 15 -8.51 7.67 -0.70
N ARG A 16 -7.94 7.77 0.51
CA ARG A 16 -8.53 7.29 1.77
C ARG A 16 -9.87 7.94 2.13
N PHE A 17 -10.25 9.01 1.45
CA PHE A 17 -11.46 9.79 1.72
C PHE A 17 -12.65 9.34 0.89
N ILE A 18 -12.47 8.39 0.00
CA ILE A 18 -13.54 7.82 -0.83
C ILE A 18 -14.01 6.47 -0.27
N ASP A 19 -15.30 6.37 -0.02
CA ASP A 19 -16.03 5.13 0.23
C ASP A 19 -16.68 4.63 -1.07
N ALA A 20 -16.21 3.48 -1.55
CA ALA A 20 -16.77 2.76 -2.69
C ALA A 20 -16.87 1.25 -2.41
N GLN A 21 -16.94 0.86 -1.14
CA GLN A 21 -16.78 -0.52 -0.69
C GLN A 21 -18.09 -1.32 -0.74
N THR A 22 -19.16 -0.75 -0.23
CA THR A 22 -20.40 -1.48 0.06
C THR A 22 -21.45 -1.35 -1.02
N THR A 23 -21.32 -0.38 -1.91
CA THR A 23 -22.26 -0.10 -2.98
C THR A 23 -21.54 0.10 -4.29
N ALA A 24 -22.21 -0.15 -5.40
CA ALA A 24 -21.69 0.18 -6.72
C ALA A 24 -21.45 1.70 -6.94
N SER A 25 -21.75 2.52 -5.94
CA SER A 25 -21.58 3.98 -5.97
C SER A 25 -20.37 4.43 -5.16
N ALA A 26 -19.77 5.56 -5.53
CA ALA A 26 -18.69 6.19 -4.76
C ALA A 26 -19.17 7.49 -4.11
N ARG A 27 -18.74 7.70 -2.87
CA ARG A 27 -19.05 8.89 -2.05
C ARG A 27 -17.89 9.22 -1.13
N LEU A 28 -17.92 10.37 -0.47
CA LEU A 28 -16.97 10.67 0.60
C LEU A 28 -17.20 9.75 1.80
N ALA A 29 -16.12 9.32 2.44
CA ALA A 29 -16.16 8.46 3.61
C ALA A 29 -16.95 9.10 4.76
N PRO A 30 -17.75 8.33 5.52
CA PRO A 30 -18.58 8.87 6.60
C PRO A 30 -17.78 9.19 7.88
N THR A 31 -16.55 8.74 7.95
CA THR A 31 -15.60 8.99 9.05
C THR A 31 -14.22 9.12 8.45
N HIS A 32 -13.42 10.03 8.97
CA HIS A 32 -12.04 10.21 8.53
C HIS A 32 -11.17 10.72 9.68
N PHE A 33 -9.86 10.59 9.51
CA PHE A 33 -8.86 11.12 10.43
C PHE A 33 -8.23 12.39 9.91
N LEU A 34 -8.02 13.35 10.81
CA LEU A 34 -7.04 14.41 10.64
C LEU A 34 -5.80 14.03 11.45
N THR A 35 -4.67 13.97 10.81
CA THR A 35 -3.38 13.66 11.41
C THR A 35 -2.26 14.34 10.64
N ASN A 36 -1.20 14.72 11.34
CA ASN A 36 0.03 15.29 10.76
C ASN A 36 1.21 14.32 10.97
N GLU A 37 1.02 13.25 11.71
CA GLU A 37 2.01 12.22 12.00
C GLU A 37 1.83 11.00 11.08
N MET A 38 2.88 10.23 10.92
CA MET A 38 2.91 8.98 10.13
C MET A 38 2.65 7.72 10.98
N GLY A 39 2.55 7.85 12.30
CA GLY A 39 2.45 6.73 13.23
C GLY A 39 3.79 6.10 13.57
N VAL A 40 4.91 6.76 13.27
CA VAL A 40 6.25 6.28 13.61
C VAL A 40 6.61 6.77 15.01
N ASP A 41 6.80 5.83 15.96
CA ASP A 41 7.33 6.18 17.26
C ASP A 41 8.85 6.16 17.24
N GLY A 42 9.45 7.34 17.25
CA GLY A 42 10.91 7.52 17.27
C GLY A 42 11.56 7.30 18.64
N ASP A 43 10.83 6.76 19.61
CA ASP A 43 11.23 6.67 21.03
C ASP A 43 11.56 8.05 21.65
N ILE A 44 11.06 9.11 21.01
CA ILE A 44 11.18 10.48 21.48
C ILE A 44 9.92 10.83 22.26
N ARG A 45 10.09 11.39 23.44
CA ARG A 45 9.00 11.59 24.38
C ARG A 45 9.05 12.97 25.01
N ASP A 46 7.87 13.46 25.34
CA ASP A 46 7.70 14.68 26.09
C ASP A 46 6.88 14.42 27.35
N GLU A 47 7.54 14.53 28.52
CA GLU A 47 6.86 14.51 29.79
C GLU A 47 6.07 15.80 30.00
N LEU A 48 4.81 15.65 30.39
CA LEU A 48 3.88 16.75 30.64
C LEU A 48 3.86 17.12 32.12
N SER A 49 3.86 18.42 32.41
CA SER A 49 3.75 18.97 33.75
C SER A 49 2.92 20.27 33.77
N SER A 50 2.85 20.92 34.88
CA SER A 50 2.23 22.25 34.96
C SER A 50 3.00 23.34 34.21
N SER A 51 4.32 23.15 34.05
CA SER A 51 5.18 24.05 33.27
C SER A 51 5.47 23.54 31.87
N ALA A 52 5.36 22.24 31.62
CA ALA A 52 5.65 21.61 30.35
C ALA A 52 4.37 21.13 29.68
N ALA A 53 3.99 21.75 28.57
CA ALA A 53 2.76 21.47 27.84
C ALA A 53 3.02 21.18 26.36
N ALA A 54 2.24 20.30 25.77
CA ALA A 54 2.25 19.96 24.35
C ALA A 54 1.01 20.54 23.65
N LYS A 55 1.15 21.02 22.44
CA LYS A 55 0.05 21.52 21.62
C LYS A 55 0.09 20.87 20.24
N VAL A 56 -1.09 20.49 19.75
CA VAL A 56 -1.32 20.03 18.37
C VAL A 56 -2.46 20.83 17.77
N GLU A 57 -2.32 21.21 16.51
CA GLU A 57 -3.29 22.01 15.76
C GLU A 57 -3.88 21.21 14.61
N PHE A 58 -5.20 21.25 14.44
CA PHE A 58 -5.91 20.65 13.30
C PHE A 58 -6.80 21.69 12.61
N ASP A 59 -6.74 21.72 11.27
CA ASP A 59 -7.66 22.51 10.45
C ASP A 59 -8.92 21.68 10.16
N ILE A 60 -10.05 22.09 10.73
CA ILE A 60 -11.35 21.42 10.54
C ILE A 60 -12.15 22.21 9.52
N PRO A 61 -12.40 21.67 8.30
CA PRO A 61 -13.10 22.41 7.25
C PRO A 61 -14.55 22.77 7.62
N SER A 62 -15.18 22.01 8.50
CA SER A 62 -16.51 22.28 9.04
C SER A 62 -16.70 21.61 10.39
N ALA A 63 -17.03 22.40 11.41
CA ALA A 63 -17.32 21.89 12.77
C ALA A 63 -18.75 21.33 12.93
N LYS A 64 -19.58 21.30 11.87
CA LYS A 64 -20.91 20.67 11.88
C LYS A 64 -20.79 19.14 11.84
N LEU A 65 -20.14 18.56 12.84
CA LEU A 65 -19.82 17.14 12.96
C LEU A 65 -20.86 16.41 13.77
N LYS A 66 -21.09 15.12 13.47
CA LYS A 66 -21.87 14.21 14.32
C LYS A 66 -21.13 13.80 15.59
N GLY A 67 -19.83 13.98 15.64
CA GLY A 67 -18.97 13.73 16.76
C GLY A 67 -17.50 13.79 16.38
N ALA A 68 -16.66 13.97 17.38
CA ALA A 68 -15.21 13.93 17.25
C ALA A 68 -14.61 13.11 18.39
N GLU A 69 -13.48 12.48 18.12
CA GLU A 69 -12.72 11.72 19.09
C GLU A 69 -11.24 12.01 18.88
N LEU A 70 -10.61 12.52 19.94
CA LEU A 70 -9.17 12.75 19.95
C LEU A 70 -8.50 11.45 20.38
N LEU A 71 -7.55 10.98 19.59
CA LEU A 71 -6.70 9.84 19.89
C LEU A 71 -5.28 10.37 20.10
N PHE A 72 -4.58 9.83 21.10
CA PHE A 72 -3.22 10.24 21.41
C PHE A 72 -2.44 9.08 22.03
N TYR A 73 -1.21 8.92 21.59
CA TYR A 73 -0.34 7.86 22.07
C TYR A 73 0.42 8.31 23.30
N VAL A 74 0.20 7.61 24.40
CA VAL A 74 0.74 8.00 25.71
C VAL A 74 1.37 6.83 26.42
N ASN A 75 2.43 7.14 27.18
CA ASN A 75 2.84 6.38 28.36
C ASN A 75 2.54 7.20 29.60
N ALA A 76 2.45 6.54 30.74
CA ALA A 76 2.45 7.25 32.02
C ALA A 76 3.68 6.86 32.82
N ASP A 77 4.26 7.84 33.48
CA ASP A 77 5.19 7.58 34.54
C ASP A 77 4.41 7.00 35.77
N ARG A 78 5.02 6.03 36.48
CA ARG A 78 4.45 5.43 37.70
C ARG A 78 4.12 6.48 38.75
N SER A 79 4.78 7.65 38.73
CA SER A 79 4.52 8.77 39.62
C SER A 79 3.24 9.56 39.30
N SER A 80 2.63 9.33 38.12
CA SER A 80 1.47 10.08 37.61
C SER A 80 0.15 9.31 37.72
N GLU A 81 0.13 8.10 38.31
CA GLU A 81 -1.03 7.21 38.33
C GLU A 81 -2.33 7.86 38.86
N ASP A 82 -2.23 8.83 39.73
CA ASP A 82 -3.39 9.50 40.33
C ASP A 82 -3.66 10.92 39.82
N LYS A 83 -2.82 11.43 38.91
CA LYS A 83 -2.98 12.79 38.41
C LYS A 83 -3.63 12.78 37.02
N PRO A 84 -4.83 13.39 36.87
CA PRO A 84 -5.46 13.44 35.58
C PRO A 84 -4.68 14.35 34.61
N MET A 85 -4.55 13.92 33.36
CA MET A 85 -4.12 14.78 32.27
C MET A 85 -5.14 15.90 32.08
N ARG A 86 -4.67 17.12 31.88
CA ARG A 86 -5.50 18.23 31.44
C ARG A 86 -5.39 18.38 29.94
N LEU A 87 -6.53 18.33 29.29
CA LEU A 87 -6.70 18.59 27.88
C LEU A 87 -7.46 19.90 27.72
N GLN A 88 -6.96 20.80 26.90
CA GLN A 88 -7.65 22.03 26.53
C GLN A 88 -7.94 21.99 25.03
N VAL A 89 -9.17 22.31 24.64
CA VAL A 89 -9.61 22.38 23.25
C VAL A 89 -10.14 23.79 23.01
N ASN A 90 -9.46 24.56 22.19
CA ASN A 90 -9.79 25.96 21.89
C ASN A 90 -10.08 26.79 23.18
N GLY A 91 -9.25 26.66 24.20
CA GLY A 91 -9.41 27.31 25.49
C GLY A 91 -10.37 26.63 26.46
N HIS A 92 -11.17 25.65 26.04
CA HIS A 92 -12.09 24.91 26.91
C HIS A 92 -11.37 23.75 27.62
N GLN A 93 -11.37 23.79 28.94
CA GLN A 93 -10.67 22.80 29.74
C GLN A 93 -11.48 21.53 29.90
N LEU A 94 -10.85 20.39 29.65
CA LEU A 94 -11.36 19.05 29.81
C LEU A 94 -10.41 18.25 30.73
N THR A 95 -10.96 17.33 31.48
CA THR A 95 -10.16 16.40 32.31
C THR A 95 -10.19 15.02 31.65
N HIS A 96 -9.04 14.36 31.58
CA HIS A 96 -8.93 13.01 31.09
C HIS A 96 -8.20 12.15 32.13
N ARG A 97 -8.81 11.04 32.52
CA ARG A 97 -8.13 9.99 33.29
C ARG A 97 -7.62 8.95 32.27
N GLN A 98 -6.32 8.77 32.26
CA GLN A 98 -5.68 7.79 31.39
C GLN A 98 -6.10 6.37 31.75
N ASN A 99 -6.16 5.49 30.77
CA ASN A 99 -6.42 4.07 30.99
C ASN A 99 -5.20 3.45 31.69
N ARG A 100 -5.39 2.86 32.89
CA ARG A 100 -4.32 2.29 33.69
C ARG A 100 -3.49 1.22 32.97
N GLU A 101 -4.11 0.41 32.16
CA GLU A 101 -3.42 -0.62 31.38
C GLU A 101 -2.48 -0.01 30.35
N ARG A 102 -2.91 1.06 29.68
CA ARG A 102 -2.11 1.80 28.69
C ARG A 102 -1.02 2.66 29.31
N MET A 103 -1.21 3.09 30.53
CA MET A 103 -0.19 3.82 31.29
C MET A 103 1.09 3.01 31.51
N LEU A 104 0.98 1.69 31.68
CA LEU A 104 2.13 0.82 31.97
C LEU A 104 2.86 0.33 30.73
N THR A 105 2.17 0.19 29.60
CA THR A 105 2.68 -0.43 28.37
C THR A 105 2.81 0.54 27.21
N GLY A 106 2.33 1.78 27.35
CA GLY A 106 2.11 2.69 26.23
C GLY A 106 0.90 2.30 25.39
N GLY A 107 0.33 3.23 24.66
CA GLY A 107 -0.73 2.94 23.71
C GLY A 107 -1.63 4.13 23.39
N TRP A 108 -2.49 3.93 22.41
CA TRP A 108 -3.49 4.91 22.01
C TRP A 108 -4.57 5.04 23.08
N ASP A 109 -4.68 6.22 23.64
CA ASP A 109 -5.79 6.61 24.50
C ASP A 109 -6.74 7.52 23.71
N ARG A 110 -7.98 7.65 24.16
CA ARG A 110 -9.01 8.36 23.41
C ARG A 110 -9.92 9.21 24.28
N LYS A 111 -10.29 10.38 23.74
CA LYS A 111 -11.21 11.32 24.39
C LYS A 111 -12.28 11.77 23.40
N LYS A 112 -13.55 11.54 23.74
CA LYS A 112 -14.65 12.13 22.97
C LYS A 112 -14.64 13.64 23.16
N ILE A 113 -14.71 14.38 22.05
CA ILE A 113 -14.75 15.84 22.02
C ILE A 113 -16.15 16.26 21.59
N ALA A 114 -16.77 17.10 22.42
CA ALA A 114 -18.07 17.65 22.07
C ALA A 114 -17.94 18.67 20.93
N ALA A 115 -18.80 18.61 19.92
CA ALA A 115 -18.75 19.48 18.75
C ALA A 115 -18.77 20.98 19.10
N LYS A 116 -19.41 21.36 20.22
CA LYS A 116 -19.45 22.76 20.70
C LYS A 116 -18.09 23.35 21.05
N TYR A 117 -17.05 22.52 21.24
CA TYR A 117 -15.68 22.97 21.51
C TYR A 117 -14.85 23.13 20.24
N LEU A 118 -15.36 22.70 19.09
CA LEU A 118 -14.70 22.76 17.80
C LEU A 118 -15.23 23.95 16.99
N VAL A 119 -14.33 24.55 16.20
CA VAL A 119 -14.66 25.66 15.30
C VAL A 119 -14.28 25.31 13.86
N ASP A 120 -14.90 25.98 12.89
CA ASP A 120 -14.44 25.91 11.50
C ASP A 120 -13.04 26.53 11.40
N GLY A 121 -12.13 25.87 10.70
CA GLY A 121 -10.73 26.27 10.60
C GLY A 121 -9.85 25.69 11.70
N LEU A 122 -8.87 26.46 12.16
CA LEU A 122 -7.83 26.00 13.08
C LEU A 122 -8.37 25.74 14.47
N ASN A 123 -8.10 24.52 14.99
CA ASN A 123 -8.44 24.07 16.33
C ASN A 123 -7.19 23.67 17.09
N GLU A 124 -7.03 24.16 18.31
CA GLU A 124 -5.89 23.89 19.19
C GLU A 124 -6.24 22.86 20.25
N PHE A 125 -5.37 21.87 20.41
CA PHE A 125 -5.45 20.84 21.44
C PHE A 125 -4.19 20.91 22.31
N VAL A 126 -4.36 21.27 23.57
CA VAL A 126 -3.24 21.45 24.51
C VAL A 126 -3.30 20.40 25.61
N PHE A 127 -2.21 19.66 25.78
CA PHE A 127 -2.02 18.63 26.79
C PHE A 127 -1.07 19.13 27.88
N SER A 128 -1.39 18.89 29.15
CA SER A 128 -0.57 19.34 30.27
C SER A 128 -0.83 18.56 31.56
N HIS A 129 -0.03 18.82 32.59
CA HIS A 129 -0.11 18.38 33.96
C HIS A 129 0.36 16.95 34.23
N SER A 130 0.08 15.99 33.38
CA SER A 130 0.47 14.60 33.62
C SER A 130 0.45 13.80 32.29
N GLY A 131 1.32 12.81 32.19
CA GLY A 131 1.44 11.92 31.04
C GLY A 131 2.68 12.19 30.21
N ILE A 132 2.97 11.28 29.32
CA ILE A 132 4.08 11.33 28.38
C ILE A 132 3.50 11.18 26.99
N LEU A 133 3.68 12.17 26.11
CA LEU A 133 3.32 12.08 24.69
C LEU A 133 4.52 11.64 23.88
N HIS A 134 4.29 10.74 22.94
CA HIS A 134 5.29 10.29 22.00
C HIS A 134 5.32 11.19 20.75
N VAL A 135 6.50 11.26 20.15
CA VAL A 135 6.80 12.09 19.00
C VAL A 135 7.17 11.21 17.81
N ASP A 136 6.52 11.44 16.69
CA ASP A 136 6.96 10.99 15.38
C ASP A 136 8.04 11.96 14.87
N PRO A 137 9.29 11.54 14.70
CA PRO A 137 10.39 12.41 14.26
C PRO A 137 10.39 12.65 12.74
N PHE A 138 9.44 12.09 12.00
CA PHE A 138 9.35 12.18 10.54
C PHE A 138 8.11 12.97 10.12
N PRO A 139 8.10 14.31 10.28
CA PRO A 139 6.97 15.13 9.89
C PRO A 139 6.74 15.09 8.37
N GLY A 140 5.50 15.09 7.96
CA GLY A 140 5.12 15.36 6.57
C GLY A 140 5.04 14.16 5.65
N GLY A 141 4.88 12.95 6.15
CA GLY A 141 4.63 11.75 5.32
C GLY A 141 3.27 11.71 4.64
N HIS A 142 2.38 12.60 5.00
CA HIS A 142 1.16 12.86 4.24
C HIS A 142 1.36 14.13 3.42
N ALA A 143 1.28 14.01 2.10
CA ALA A 143 1.39 15.14 1.16
C ALA A 143 0.42 16.31 1.46
N ASP A 144 -0.55 16.08 2.34
CA ASP A 144 -1.59 17.03 2.74
C ASP A 144 -1.26 17.83 4.00
N ALA A 145 -0.10 17.60 4.65
CA ALA A 145 0.33 18.30 5.86
C ALA A 145 1.71 18.95 5.68
N PRO A 146 1.79 20.08 4.97
CA PRO A 146 3.08 20.70 4.59
C PRO A 146 3.87 21.32 5.74
N ASP A 147 3.23 21.61 6.89
CA ASP A 147 3.85 22.32 8.02
C ASP A 147 3.63 21.58 9.33
N SER A 148 4.68 21.39 10.14
CA SER A 148 4.56 20.91 11.50
C SER A 148 3.53 21.72 12.30
N ARG A 149 2.57 21.01 12.91
CA ARG A 149 1.49 21.59 13.71
C ARG A 149 1.62 21.26 15.20
N SER A 150 2.67 20.55 15.56
CA SER A 150 3.01 20.28 16.95
C SER A 150 3.95 21.33 17.50
N SER A 151 3.75 21.69 18.76
CA SER A 151 4.62 22.62 19.47
C SER A 151 4.70 22.31 20.95
N ARG A 152 5.81 22.66 21.57
CA ARG A 152 6.13 22.45 22.98
C ARG A 152 6.20 23.76 23.73
N SER A 153 5.67 23.79 24.94
CA SER A 153 5.86 24.88 25.90
C SER A 153 6.63 24.40 27.12
N TYR A 154 7.48 25.26 27.67
CA TYR A 154 8.27 25.01 28.87
C TYR A 154 7.94 25.99 30.02
N ASP A 155 6.94 26.85 29.81
CA ASP A 155 6.55 27.92 30.72
C ASP A 155 5.03 27.93 31.05
N GLY A 156 4.40 26.76 30.93
CA GLY A 156 2.99 26.57 31.25
C GLY A 156 2.04 27.07 30.14
N GLY A 157 2.50 27.08 28.89
CA GLY A 157 1.67 27.47 27.73
C GLY A 157 1.73 28.96 27.39
N LYS A 158 2.68 29.71 27.94
CA LYS A 158 2.84 31.14 27.62
C LYS A 158 3.58 31.33 26.30
N THR A 159 4.60 30.51 26.04
CA THR A 159 5.34 30.48 24.77
C THR A 159 5.33 29.09 24.17
N TRP A 160 5.34 29.00 22.83
CA TRP A 160 5.27 27.77 22.07
C TRP A 160 6.42 27.67 21.08
N HIS A 161 7.08 26.53 21.03
CA HIS A 161 8.25 26.28 20.20
C HIS A 161 7.96 25.08 19.28
N LYS A 162 8.06 25.30 17.98
CA LYS A 162 8.11 24.25 16.94
C LYS A 162 9.54 23.77 16.82
N GLY A 163 9.74 22.53 16.37
CA GLY A 163 11.10 21.95 16.21
C GLY A 163 11.88 21.77 17.53
N ALA A 164 11.19 21.83 18.66
CA ALA A 164 11.79 21.72 20.00
C ALA A 164 11.14 20.62 20.83
N LEU A 165 10.70 19.53 20.17
CA LEU A 165 10.07 18.39 20.83
C LEU A 165 11.14 17.46 21.42
N GLY A 166 10.72 16.60 22.34
CA GLY A 166 11.56 15.64 23.03
C GLY A 166 12.42 16.24 24.14
N ASP A 167 13.01 15.38 24.96
CA ASP A 167 13.83 15.77 26.11
C ASP A 167 15.03 16.62 25.72
N ALA A 168 15.61 16.36 24.54
CA ALA A 168 16.73 17.14 24.00
C ALA A 168 16.30 18.52 23.48
N ARG A 169 15.00 18.81 23.39
CA ARG A 169 14.42 20.07 22.88
C ARG A 169 14.90 20.45 21.48
N ALA A 170 15.14 19.46 20.63
CA ALA A 170 15.76 19.65 19.33
C ALA A 170 15.11 18.84 18.20
N THR A 171 13.98 18.14 18.47
CA THR A 171 13.32 17.33 17.47
C THR A 171 12.27 18.16 16.75
N ASP A 172 12.41 18.21 15.42
CA ASP A 172 11.35 18.65 14.51
C ASP A 172 10.50 17.42 14.16
N GLY A 173 9.27 17.40 14.64
CA GLY A 173 8.40 16.23 14.55
C GLY A 173 6.95 16.57 14.87
N GLU A 174 6.12 15.53 14.91
CA GLU A 174 4.72 15.63 15.29
C GLU A 174 4.41 14.75 16.49
N TYR A 175 3.58 15.22 17.42
CA TYR A 175 3.05 14.32 18.44
C TYR A 175 2.16 13.27 17.80
N LEU A 176 2.24 12.03 18.29
CA LEU A 176 1.34 10.94 17.91
C LEU A 176 -0.08 11.25 18.42
N VAL A 177 -0.73 12.19 17.76
CA VAL A 177 -2.08 12.69 18.07
C VAL A 177 -2.87 12.82 16.78
N ARG A 178 -4.09 12.32 16.78
CA ARG A 178 -5.01 12.39 15.66
C ARG A 178 -6.41 12.72 16.10
N LEU A 179 -7.17 13.33 15.19
CA LEU A 179 -8.57 13.67 15.42
C LEU A 179 -9.45 12.85 14.46
N ARG A 180 -10.21 11.90 15.01
CA ARG A 180 -11.21 11.16 14.26
C ARG A 180 -12.52 11.92 14.21
N LEU A 181 -12.96 12.28 13.02
CA LEU A 181 -14.17 13.03 12.77
C LEU A 181 -15.28 12.12 12.25
N LYS A 182 -16.44 12.15 12.88
CA LYS A 182 -17.67 11.52 12.38
C LYS A 182 -18.40 12.50 11.48
N GLY A 183 -17.98 12.52 10.23
CA GLY A 183 -18.48 13.41 9.19
C GLY A 183 -17.67 13.20 7.92
N HIS A 184 -18.22 13.67 6.80
CA HIS A 184 -17.54 13.53 5.52
C HIS A 184 -16.34 14.49 5.44
N PRO A 185 -15.19 14.03 4.86
CA PRO A 185 -14.08 14.92 4.53
C PRO A 185 -14.53 15.96 3.51
N SER A 186 -13.82 17.10 3.44
CA SER A 186 -14.18 18.18 2.51
C SER A 186 -13.98 17.78 1.04
N ARG A 187 -13.08 16.83 0.77
CA ARG A 187 -12.69 16.42 -0.58
C ARG A 187 -12.23 14.96 -0.58
N GLY A 188 -12.44 14.29 -1.72
CA GLY A 188 -11.89 12.98 -2.02
C GLY A 188 -11.82 12.77 -3.53
N THR A 189 -10.91 11.91 -3.97
CA THR A 189 -10.63 11.65 -5.39
C THR A 189 -10.78 10.17 -5.72
N LEU A 190 -11.49 9.90 -6.82
CA LEU A 190 -11.64 8.58 -7.43
C LEU A 190 -11.11 8.65 -8.87
N CYS A 191 -10.25 7.70 -9.25
CA CYS A 191 -9.64 7.66 -10.57
C CYS A 191 -9.94 6.32 -11.26
N SER A 192 -10.28 6.36 -12.56
CA SER A 192 -10.41 5.14 -13.35
C SER A 192 -9.06 4.46 -13.58
N PRO A 193 -9.04 3.15 -13.81
CA PRO A 193 -7.91 2.54 -14.52
C PRO A 193 -7.73 3.21 -15.90
N VAL A 194 -6.63 2.91 -16.57
CA VAL A 194 -6.45 3.29 -17.98
C VAL A 194 -7.45 2.52 -18.82
N ILE A 195 -8.15 3.22 -19.69
CA ILE A 195 -9.21 2.67 -20.55
C ILE A 195 -8.69 2.65 -21.98
N ASP A 196 -8.63 1.48 -22.58
CA ASP A 196 -8.36 1.33 -24.03
C ASP A 196 -9.65 1.61 -24.81
N LEU A 197 -9.71 2.76 -25.49
CA LEU A 197 -10.87 3.13 -26.32
C LEU A 197 -11.02 2.23 -27.56
N ALA A 198 -9.98 1.50 -27.92
CA ALA A 198 -10.05 0.51 -29.01
C ALA A 198 -10.64 -0.82 -28.54
N ASP A 199 -10.45 -1.19 -27.28
CA ASP A 199 -10.93 -2.45 -26.69
C ASP A 199 -11.75 -2.20 -25.42
N GLU A 200 -12.99 -1.79 -25.63
CA GLU A 200 -13.91 -1.37 -24.55
C GLU A 200 -14.27 -2.47 -23.56
N LYS A 201 -14.11 -3.74 -23.97
CA LYS A 201 -14.42 -4.90 -23.11
C LYS A 201 -13.20 -5.49 -22.44
N GLY A 202 -11.98 -5.07 -22.85
CA GLY A 202 -10.73 -5.62 -22.34
C GLY A 202 -10.48 -7.09 -22.71
N GLU A 203 -11.19 -7.59 -23.75
CA GLU A 203 -11.09 -8.99 -24.20
C GLU A 203 -9.77 -9.26 -24.95
N GLY A 204 -9.05 -8.21 -25.34
CA GLY A 204 -7.86 -8.25 -26.17
C GLY A 204 -8.20 -8.42 -27.66
N ARG A 205 -7.70 -7.51 -28.50
CA ARG A 205 -7.86 -7.60 -29.95
C ARG A 205 -6.73 -6.88 -30.68
N ILE A 206 -6.58 -7.18 -31.96
CA ILE A 206 -5.82 -6.29 -32.85
C ILE A 206 -6.71 -5.07 -33.11
N ALA A 207 -6.30 -3.92 -32.59
CA ALA A 207 -7.01 -2.68 -32.88
C ALA A 207 -6.76 -2.25 -34.35
N PRO A 208 -7.80 -1.81 -35.07
CA PRO A 208 -7.61 -1.18 -36.38
C PRO A 208 -6.89 0.17 -36.21
N ARG A 209 -6.45 0.78 -37.29
CA ARG A 209 -6.05 2.19 -37.25
C ARG A 209 -7.24 3.03 -36.83
N LEU A 210 -6.99 3.95 -35.89
CA LEU A 210 -8.03 4.71 -35.23
C LEU A 210 -7.86 6.21 -35.50
N GLY A 211 -8.97 6.87 -35.84
CA GLY A 211 -9.13 8.30 -35.69
C GLY A 211 -10.17 8.58 -34.60
N ILE A 212 -9.78 9.11 -33.47
CA ILE A 212 -10.69 9.46 -32.37
C ILE A 212 -10.92 10.95 -32.42
N ARG A 213 -12.13 11.35 -32.81
CA ARG A 213 -12.49 12.76 -32.95
C ARG A 213 -12.78 13.42 -31.62
N GLN A 214 -13.51 12.71 -30.77
CA GLN A 214 -13.99 13.28 -29.52
C GLN A 214 -14.25 12.19 -28.49
N LEU A 215 -13.93 12.48 -27.22
CA LEU A 215 -14.31 11.70 -26.06
C LEU A 215 -15.19 12.56 -25.14
N ARG A 216 -16.35 12.06 -24.76
CA ARG A 216 -17.29 12.74 -23.87
C ARG A 216 -17.57 11.90 -22.63
N LEU A 217 -17.43 12.53 -21.46
CA LEU A 217 -17.81 11.96 -20.18
C LEU A 217 -19.21 12.47 -19.79
N LYS A 218 -20.09 11.53 -19.45
CA LYS A 218 -21.37 11.78 -18.80
C LYS A 218 -21.38 11.04 -17.47
N ALA A 219 -21.99 11.62 -16.45
CA ALA A 219 -22.05 10.99 -15.15
C ALA A 219 -23.46 11.03 -14.57
N ARG A 220 -23.85 9.95 -13.89
CA ARG A 220 -25.03 9.90 -13.05
C ARG A 220 -24.61 10.19 -11.62
N VAL A 221 -25.08 11.29 -11.08
CA VAL A 221 -24.66 11.82 -9.79
C VAL A 221 -25.84 12.29 -8.94
N LEU A 222 -25.75 12.13 -7.62
CA LEU A 222 -26.58 12.80 -6.65
C LEU A 222 -25.75 13.91 -6.00
N LYS A 223 -26.25 15.14 -6.02
CA LYS A 223 -25.58 16.33 -5.49
C LYS A 223 -26.48 17.08 -4.51
N PRO A 224 -26.52 16.67 -3.23
CA PRO A 224 -27.18 17.46 -2.19
C PRO A 224 -26.67 18.89 -2.14
N GLN A 225 -27.49 19.81 -1.66
CA GLN A 225 -27.09 21.22 -1.52
C GLN A 225 -25.78 21.34 -0.70
N GLY A 226 -24.82 22.11 -1.20
CA GLY A 226 -23.50 22.28 -0.59
C GLY A 226 -22.48 21.22 -1.01
N THR A 227 -22.83 20.32 -1.96
CA THR A 227 -21.89 19.32 -2.48
C THR A 227 -21.59 19.53 -3.97
N ARG A 228 -20.43 19.06 -4.42
CA ARG A 228 -19.99 19.17 -5.82
C ARG A 228 -19.29 17.89 -6.25
N ILE A 229 -19.35 17.59 -7.55
CA ILE A 229 -18.47 16.65 -8.23
C ILE A 229 -17.96 17.33 -9.48
N HIS A 230 -16.64 17.33 -9.65
CA HIS A 230 -16.03 17.72 -10.92
C HIS A 230 -15.35 16.50 -11.53
N PHE A 231 -15.21 16.55 -12.84
CA PHE A 231 -14.50 15.54 -13.59
C PHE A 231 -13.30 16.16 -14.29
N GLU A 232 -12.24 15.38 -14.33
CA GLU A 232 -11.09 15.68 -15.15
C GLU A 232 -10.81 14.49 -16.05
N LEU A 233 -10.36 14.79 -17.26
CA LEU A 233 -9.99 13.82 -18.28
C LEU A 233 -8.53 14.00 -18.66
N ARG A 234 -7.89 12.91 -19.02
CA ARG A 234 -6.62 12.90 -19.75
C ARG A 234 -6.60 11.76 -20.76
N SER A 235 -5.76 11.87 -21.78
CA SER A 235 -5.59 10.82 -22.77
C SER A 235 -4.16 10.75 -23.28
N GLY A 236 -3.81 9.61 -23.83
CA GLY A 236 -2.49 9.34 -24.38
C GLY A 236 -2.49 8.29 -25.47
N SER A 237 -1.34 8.14 -26.12
CA SER A 237 -1.14 7.13 -27.16
C SER A 237 -0.57 5.82 -26.63
N THR A 238 -0.13 5.76 -25.36
CA THR A 238 0.47 4.59 -24.70
C THR A 238 -0.44 4.05 -23.60
N PRO A 239 -0.40 2.74 -23.29
CA PRO A 239 -1.24 2.14 -22.25
C PRO A 239 -0.88 2.58 -20.82
N SER A 240 0.36 3.02 -20.61
CA SER A 240 0.79 3.62 -19.34
C SER A 240 0.92 5.12 -19.48
N PHE A 241 0.74 5.84 -18.36
CA PHE A 241 0.98 7.28 -18.35
C PHE A 241 2.46 7.59 -18.66
N ASP A 242 2.69 8.34 -19.72
CA ASP A 242 3.98 8.90 -20.10
C ASP A 242 3.78 10.39 -20.41
N PRO A 243 4.43 11.32 -19.68
CA PRO A 243 4.24 12.75 -19.88
C PRO A 243 4.61 13.22 -21.30
N ARG A 244 5.35 12.43 -22.09
CA ARG A 244 5.69 12.74 -23.50
C ARG A 244 4.54 12.42 -24.46
N SER A 245 3.64 11.50 -24.09
CA SER A 245 2.59 10.95 -24.95
C SER A 245 1.18 11.12 -24.39
N TRP A 246 1.05 11.62 -23.16
CA TRP A 246 -0.22 11.88 -22.48
C TRP A 246 -0.43 13.37 -22.23
N THR A 247 -1.70 13.81 -22.30
CA THR A 247 -2.08 15.13 -21.78
C THR A 247 -2.02 15.14 -20.25
N GLY A 248 -1.91 16.34 -19.66
CA GLY A 248 -2.21 16.53 -18.25
C GLY A 248 -3.70 16.32 -17.96
N TRP A 249 -4.04 16.31 -16.66
CA TRP A 249 -5.44 16.33 -16.24
C TRP A 249 -6.11 17.64 -16.64
N GLU A 250 -7.21 17.55 -17.39
CA GLU A 250 -7.96 18.69 -17.87
C GLU A 250 -9.34 18.70 -17.23
N ARG A 251 -9.68 19.80 -16.55
CA ARG A 251 -11.00 19.98 -15.90
C ARG A 251 -12.07 20.26 -16.94
N ARG A 252 -12.44 19.21 -17.66
CA ARG A 252 -13.49 19.20 -18.67
C ARG A 252 -14.11 17.82 -18.79
N THR A 253 -15.28 17.75 -19.42
CA THR A 253 -16.00 16.50 -19.70
C THR A 253 -15.94 16.10 -21.17
N THR A 254 -15.15 16.82 -21.97
CA THR A 254 -14.97 16.53 -23.40
C THR A 254 -13.52 16.77 -23.78
N LEU A 255 -12.91 15.82 -24.47
CA LEU A 255 -11.61 15.96 -25.13
C LEU A 255 -11.80 15.87 -26.65
N GLU A 256 -11.15 16.76 -27.38
CA GLU A 256 -11.05 16.72 -28.83
C GLU A 256 -9.74 16.01 -29.21
N TRP A 257 -9.82 15.14 -30.20
CA TRP A 257 -8.68 14.38 -30.73
C TRP A 257 -7.86 13.64 -29.66
N PRO A 258 -8.52 12.89 -28.76
CA PRO A 258 -7.80 12.13 -27.74
C PRO A 258 -6.97 11.01 -28.36
N GLY A 259 -5.94 10.54 -27.62
CA GLY A 259 -5.23 9.31 -27.93
C GLY A 259 -6.09 8.06 -27.73
N ARG A 260 -5.52 6.88 -28.03
CA ARG A 260 -6.18 5.58 -27.86
C ARG A 260 -6.56 5.28 -26.42
N PHE A 261 -5.73 5.71 -25.47
CA PHE A 261 -5.92 5.44 -24.06
C PHE A 261 -6.43 6.69 -23.32
N ALA A 262 -7.34 6.49 -22.40
CA ALA A 262 -7.94 7.57 -21.65
C ALA A 262 -8.10 7.22 -20.17
N GLN A 263 -8.09 8.24 -19.32
CA GLN A 263 -8.48 8.15 -17.93
C GLN A 263 -9.38 9.31 -17.55
N TRP A 264 -10.25 9.03 -16.59
CA TRP A 264 -11.00 10.07 -15.90
C TRP A 264 -10.75 10.02 -14.40
N ARG A 265 -10.88 11.15 -13.74
CA ARG A 265 -11.01 11.20 -12.29
C ARG A 265 -12.18 12.07 -11.88
N ALA A 266 -12.85 11.65 -10.81
CA ALA A 266 -13.91 12.38 -10.16
C ALA A 266 -13.41 12.96 -8.84
N ILE A 267 -13.59 14.25 -8.64
CA ILE A 267 -13.26 14.97 -7.42
C ILE A 267 -14.57 15.29 -6.73
N LEU A 268 -14.81 14.65 -5.60
CA LEU A 268 -15.98 14.82 -4.76
C LEU A 268 -15.69 15.86 -3.69
N GLU A 269 -16.56 16.85 -3.53
CA GLU A 269 -16.38 17.91 -2.55
C GLU A 269 -17.66 18.19 -1.77
N THR A 270 -17.50 18.55 -0.50
CA THR A 270 -18.61 19.02 0.35
C THR A 270 -18.15 20.14 1.28
N ASN A 271 -19.04 21.06 1.58
CA ASN A 271 -18.89 22.05 2.63
C ASN A 271 -19.68 21.70 3.90
N SER A 272 -20.15 20.44 3.99
CA SER A 272 -20.99 19.98 5.10
C SER A 272 -20.57 18.56 5.52
N ALA A 273 -20.24 18.40 6.79
CA ALA A 273 -19.81 17.10 7.32
C ALA A 273 -20.93 16.02 7.32
N ASP A 274 -22.21 16.39 7.13
CA ASP A 274 -23.35 15.49 7.13
C ASP A 274 -23.87 15.15 5.73
N LYS A 275 -23.33 15.79 4.67
CA LYS A 275 -23.77 15.60 3.29
C LYS A 275 -22.61 15.21 2.41
N THR A 276 -22.83 14.26 1.54
CA THR A 276 -21.85 13.81 0.54
C THR A 276 -22.48 13.77 -0.85
N PRO A 277 -21.77 14.16 -1.89
CA PRO A 277 -22.19 13.84 -3.24
C PRO A 277 -22.00 12.34 -3.48
N THR A 278 -22.78 11.78 -4.39
CA THR A 278 -22.68 10.35 -4.75
C THR A 278 -22.53 10.21 -6.25
N LEU A 279 -21.47 9.52 -6.67
CA LEU A 279 -21.27 9.09 -8.04
C LEU A 279 -21.89 7.70 -8.24
N GLN A 280 -22.86 7.59 -9.14
CA GLN A 280 -23.62 6.36 -9.39
C GLN A 280 -23.23 5.69 -10.71
N GLY A 281 -22.56 6.39 -11.59
CA GLY A 281 -22.10 5.86 -12.87
C GLY A 281 -21.39 6.90 -13.72
N VAL A 282 -20.47 6.42 -14.54
CA VAL A 282 -19.75 7.21 -15.55
C VAL A 282 -19.97 6.53 -16.90
N THR A 283 -20.20 7.33 -17.92
CA THR A 283 -20.27 6.88 -19.31
C THR A 283 -19.29 7.68 -20.13
N LEU A 284 -18.39 7.00 -20.82
CA LEU A 284 -17.55 7.59 -21.86
C LEU A 284 -18.16 7.28 -23.21
N ASP A 285 -18.56 8.30 -23.93
CA ASP A 285 -18.99 8.23 -25.33
C ASP A 285 -17.81 8.68 -26.21
N ALA A 286 -17.22 7.78 -27.00
CA ALA A 286 -16.10 8.07 -27.89
C ALA A 286 -16.56 8.08 -29.36
N ASP A 287 -16.30 9.19 -30.07
CA ASP A 287 -16.52 9.30 -31.52
C ASP A 287 -15.27 8.77 -32.23
N ILE A 288 -15.29 7.48 -32.53
CA ILE A 288 -14.16 6.74 -33.13
C ILE A 288 -14.51 6.39 -34.58
N LYS A 289 -13.60 6.69 -35.46
CA LYS A 289 -13.55 6.17 -36.84
C LYS A 289 -12.50 5.05 -36.88
N GLU A 290 -12.95 3.83 -37.04
CA GLU A 290 -12.09 2.66 -37.23
C GLU A 290 -11.88 2.42 -38.75
N ASP A 291 -10.63 2.29 -39.13
CA ASP A 291 -10.26 1.78 -40.47
C ASP A 291 -10.24 0.24 -40.39
N VAL A 292 -11.41 -0.36 -40.52
CA VAL A 292 -11.57 -1.82 -40.39
C VAL A 292 -10.83 -2.60 -41.48
N ASP A 293 -10.57 -1.98 -42.61
CA ASP A 293 -9.81 -2.62 -43.69
C ASP A 293 -8.34 -2.81 -43.29
N SER A 294 -7.84 -1.97 -42.37
CA SER A 294 -6.46 -2.07 -41.88
C SER A 294 -6.16 -3.36 -41.09
N ILE A 295 -7.19 -4.08 -40.64
CA ILE A 295 -7.04 -5.38 -39.95
C ILE A 295 -7.54 -6.56 -40.79
N SER A 296 -7.96 -6.34 -42.03
CA SER A 296 -8.55 -7.37 -42.86
C SER A 296 -7.63 -8.55 -43.18
N THR A 297 -6.31 -8.30 -43.18
CA THR A 297 -5.25 -9.30 -43.41
C THR A 297 -4.78 -10.00 -42.13
N PHE A 298 -5.20 -9.52 -40.95
CA PHE A 298 -4.77 -10.07 -39.65
C PHE A 298 -5.87 -10.90 -39.01
N LYS A 299 -5.48 -12.03 -38.46
CA LYS A 299 -6.34 -12.85 -37.59
C LYS A 299 -5.64 -13.06 -36.25
N LEU A 300 -6.21 -12.55 -35.17
CA LEU A 300 -5.75 -12.88 -33.83
C LEU A 300 -6.11 -14.33 -33.51
N LEU A 301 -5.11 -15.17 -33.21
CA LEU A 301 -5.26 -16.58 -32.89
C LEU A 301 -5.32 -16.79 -31.38
N ALA A 302 -4.43 -16.11 -30.63
CA ALA A 302 -4.40 -16.14 -29.18
C ALA A 302 -3.74 -14.89 -28.62
N LEU A 303 -4.17 -14.49 -27.43
CA LEU A 303 -3.54 -13.44 -26.63
C LEU A 303 -3.55 -13.90 -25.16
N ASP A 304 -2.38 -14.23 -24.64
CA ASP A 304 -2.18 -14.66 -23.24
C ASP A 304 -1.33 -13.62 -22.52
N HIS A 305 -1.99 -12.78 -21.76
CA HIS A 305 -1.36 -11.80 -20.88
C HIS A 305 -2.25 -11.57 -19.63
N PRO A 306 -1.66 -11.17 -18.50
CA PRO A 306 -2.43 -10.91 -17.29
C PRO A 306 -3.21 -9.59 -17.38
N GLU A 307 -4.26 -9.49 -16.57
CA GLU A 307 -4.76 -8.18 -16.14
C GLU A 307 -3.81 -7.57 -15.13
N LEU A 308 -3.47 -6.30 -15.30
CA LEU A 308 -2.58 -5.59 -14.38
C LEU A 308 -3.40 -4.91 -13.29
N VAL A 309 -3.08 -5.24 -12.05
CA VAL A 309 -3.69 -4.64 -10.86
C VAL A 309 -2.73 -3.62 -10.27
N TYR A 310 -3.23 -2.43 -9.99
CA TYR A 310 -2.46 -1.33 -9.41
C TYR A 310 -2.95 -1.00 -8.00
N SER A 311 -2.02 -0.58 -7.12
CA SER A 311 -2.35 0.01 -5.84
C SER A 311 -2.73 1.48 -5.98
N SER A 312 -3.60 1.96 -5.08
CA SER A 312 -3.87 3.40 -4.88
C SER A 312 -2.76 4.11 -4.10
N TYR A 313 -1.87 3.33 -3.48
CA TYR A 313 -0.78 3.79 -2.63
C TYR A 313 0.55 3.47 -3.27
N ASP A 314 1.46 4.43 -3.23
CA ASP A 314 2.83 4.21 -3.68
C ASP A 314 3.55 3.28 -2.71
N PHE A 315 4.38 2.38 -3.25
CA PHE A 315 5.23 1.48 -2.48
C PHE A 315 6.71 1.75 -2.80
N ALA A 316 7.49 2.04 -1.77
CA ALA A 316 8.92 2.27 -1.92
C ALA A 316 9.69 0.94 -2.01
N TYR A 317 10.03 0.53 -3.22
CA TYR A 317 10.77 -0.70 -3.47
C TYR A 317 12.26 -0.54 -3.17
N MET A 318 12.85 -1.60 -2.62
CA MET A 318 14.29 -1.73 -2.54
C MET A 318 14.88 -1.71 -3.95
N GLY A 319 15.73 -0.72 -4.22
CA GLY A 319 16.53 -0.64 -5.44
C GLY A 319 17.92 -1.27 -5.26
N PRO A 320 18.76 -1.27 -6.30
CA PRO A 320 20.15 -1.72 -6.20
C PRO A 320 20.90 -0.94 -5.12
N HIS A 321 21.53 -1.69 -4.21
CA HIS A 321 22.29 -1.08 -3.12
C HIS A 321 23.44 -2.02 -2.68
N PRO A 322 24.62 -1.52 -2.31
CA PRO A 322 25.74 -2.35 -1.87
C PRO A 322 25.41 -3.30 -0.70
N ASN A 323 24.49 -2.91 0.17
CA ASN A 323 24.05 -3.74 1.29
C ASN A 323 23.30 -5.01 0.85
N LEU A 324 22.61 -5.01 -0.30
CA LEU A 324 22.00 -6.22 -0.87
C LEU A 324 23.08 -7.23 -1.27
N GLU A 325 24.11 -6.78 -1.99
CA GLU A 325 25.23 -7.63 -2.36
C GLU A 325 25.98 -8.13 -1.12
N ARG A 326 26.19 -7.26 -0.14
CA ARG A 326 26.82 -7.63 1.13
C ARG A 326 26.01 -8.71 1.84
N LEU A 327 24.69 -8.58 1.92
CA LEU A 327 23.81 -9.56 2.55
C LEU A 327 23.92 -10.93 1.85
N CYS A 328 23.84 -10.97 0.51
CA CYS A 328 24.01 -12.19 -0.27
C CYS A 328 25.37 -12.85 -0.05
N LYS A 329 26.46 -12.09 -0.13
CA LYS A 329 27.83 -12.61 -0.02
C LYS A 329 28.15 -13.04 1.41
N GLN A 330 27.84 -12.21 2.41
CA GLN A 330 28.17 -12.46 3.83
C GLN A 330 27.47 -13.70 4.38
N TYR A 331 26.24 -13.96 3.95
CA TYR A 331 25.42 -15.08 4.41
C TYR A 331 25.28 -16.19 3.38
N ARG A 332 25.93 -16.07 2.22
CA ARG A 332 25.97 -17.09 1.16
C ARG A 332 24.55 -17.48 0.72
N LEU A 333 23.64 -16.51 0.58
CA LEU A 333 22.22 -16.77 0.38
C LEU A 333 21.92 -17.60 -0.88
N ASN A 334 22.72 -17.47 -1.94
CA ASN A 334 22.57 -18.31 -3.14
C ASN A 334 22.75 -19.79 -2.84
N GLU A 335 23.71 -20.14 -1.96
CA GLU A 335 23.96 -21.54 -1.57
C GLU A 335 22.85 -22.07 -0.64
N VAL A 336 22.20 -21.20 0.13
CA VAL A 336 21.05 -21.55 0.97
C VAL A 336 19.92 -22.09 0.11
N ILE A 337 19.64 -21.46 -1.02
CA ILE A 337 18.50 -21.79 -1.88
C ILE A 337 18.86 -22.76 -3.02
N GLU A 338 20.13 -23.07 -3.24
CA GLU A 338 20.65 -23.82 -4.40
C GLU A 338 19.98 -25.19 -4.58
N LYS A 339 19.58 -25.84 -3.48
CA LYS A 339 18.98 -27.19 -3.51
C LYS A 339 17.49 -27.21 -3.83
N GLY A 340 16.85 -26.04 -3.89
CA GLY A 340 15.43 -25.97 -4.26
C GLY A 340 15.26 -26.20 -5.76
N GLU A 341 14.45 -27.20 -6.12
CA GLU A 341 14.18 -27.58 -7.51
C GLU A 341 13.31 -26.52 -8.22
N ASP A 342 12.49 -25.81 -7.46
CA ASP A 342 11.64 -24.74 -7.96
C ASP A 342 11.63 -23.53 -7.00
N GLU A 343 10.89 -22.47 -7.39
CA GLU A 343 10.81 -21.24 -6.62
C GLU A 343 10.24 -21.46 -5.21
N LEU A 344 9.21 -22.28 -5.07
CA LEU A 344 8.56 -22.51 -3.77
C LEU A 344 9.49 -23.27 -2.82
N GLU A 345 10.25 -24.22 -3.32
CA GLU A 345 11.27 -24.91 -2.53
C GLU A 345 12.41 -23.97 -2.15
N GLN A 346 12.85 -23.08 -3.06
CA GLN A 346 13.87 -22.07 -2.77
C GLN A 346 13.43 -21.12 -1.66
N LEU A 347 12.17 -20.67 -1.70
CA LEU A 347 11.59 -19.83 -0.65
C LEU A 347 11.47 -20.56 0.68
N ALA A 348 11.07 -21.84 0.66
CA ALA A 348 11.01 -22.68 1.85
C ALA A 348 12.40 -22.90 2.47
N LEU A 349 13.44 -23.11 1.67
CA LEU A 349 14.83 -23.22 2.13
C LEU A 349 15.31 -21.90 2.75
N LEU A 350 14.98 -20.76 2.13
CA LEU A 350 15.32 -19.46 2.68
C LEU A 350 14.63 -19.23 4.03
N ARG A 351 13.35 -19.58 4.15
CA ARG A 351 12.59 -19.47 5.39
C ARG A 351 13.19 -20.32 6.51
N ASP A 352 13.46 -21.60 6.24
CA ASP A 352 14.08 -22.52 7.20
C ASP A 352 15.46 -22.06 7.64
N TRP A 353 16.28 -21.56 6.70
CA TRP A 353 17.58 -21.00 7.03
C TRP A 353 17.44 -19.79 7.97
N ILE A 354 16.50 -18.87 7.69
CA ILE A 354 16.26 -17.69 8.54
C ILE A 354 15.79 -18.15 9.92
N HIS A 355 14.86 -19.08 10.00
CA HIS A 355 14.39 -19.66 11.26
C HIS A 355 15.56 -20.19 12.10
N SER A 356 16.55 -20.82 11.46
CA SER A 356 17.72 -21.41 12.12
C SER A 356 18.75 -20.40 12.61
N GLN A 357 18.66 -19.10 12.26
CA GLN A 357 19.67 -18.11 12.68
C GLN A 357 19.59 -17.75 14.17
N TRP A 358 18.49 -18.05 14.84
CA TRP A 358 18.30 -17.82 16.27
C TRP A 358 18.19 -19.15 17.04
N LEU A 359 18.64 -19.14 18.30
CA LEU A 359 18.49 -20.26 19.22
C LEU A 359 17.13 -20.24 19.95
N GLY A 360 16.08 -19.75 19.31
CA GLY A 360 14.76 -19.54 19.87
C GLY A 360 14.50 -18.08 20.29
N TRP A 361 13.32 -17.80 20.79
CA TRP A 361 12.95 -16.45 21.20
C TRP A 361 13.88 -15.92 22.28
N GLN A 362 14.59 -14.88 21.97
CA GLN A 362 15.46 -14.18 22.92
C GLN A 362 14.91 -12.77 23.17
N SER A 363 14.06 -12.65 24.17
CA SER A 363 13.64 -11.35 24.67
C SER A 363 14.50 -10.94 25.88
N GLY A 364 15.05 -9.76 25.86
CA GLY A 364 15.36 -9.04 27.07
C GLY A 364 16.80 -9.02 27.56
N LYS A 365 17.81 -9.49 26.82
CA LYS A 365 19.22 -9.34 27.21
C LYS A 365 20.01 -8.32 26.39
N TYR A 366 19.40 -7.76 25.35
CA TYR A 366 20.06 -6.75 24.52
C TYR A 366 19.67 -5.36 25.03
N PRO A 367 20.64 -4.46 25.24
CA PRO A 367 20.34 -3.10 25.66
C PRO A 367 19.63 -2.28 24.57
N HIS A 368 19.67 -2.74 23.32
CA HIS A 368 19.03 -2.07 22.18
C HIS A 368 18.33 -3.08 21.27
N CYS A 369 17.10 -2.78 20.88
CA CYS A 369 16.47 -3.43 19.74
C CYS A 369 17.26 -3.03 18.49
N PRO A 370 17.74 -3.98 17.65
CA PRO A 370 18.40 -3.62 16.40
C PRO A 370 17.43 -2.91 15.49
N SER A 371 17.94 -2.08 14.59
CA SER A 371 17.13 -1.52 13.50
C SER A 371 16.53 -2.65 12.66
N TRP A 372 15.54 -2.32 11.81
CA TRP A 372 14.98 -3.33 10.90
C TRP A 372 15.90 -3.69 9.74
N ASN A 373 17.14 -3.27 9.80
CA ASN A 373 18.16 -3.63 8.83
C ASN A 373 18.55 -5.11 9.00
N PRO A 374 18.26 -5.99 8.03
CA PRO A 374 18.61 -7.42 8.09
C PRO A 374 20.07 -7.70 8.39
N LEU A 375 21.01 -6.87 7.93
CA LEU A 375 22.43 -7.02 8.24
C LEU A 375 22.71 -6.83 9.73
N GLU A 376 22.14 -5.79 10.33
CA GLU A 376 22.30 -5.52 11.77
C GLU A 376 21.65 -6.62 12.61
N ILE A 377 20.43 -7.03 12.24
CA ILE A 377 19.71 -8.11 12.92
C ILE A 377 20.53 -9.38 12.90
N LEU A 378 20.96 -9.83 11.72
CA LEU A 378 21.72 -11.08 11.57
C LEU A 378 23.11 -11.00 12.22
N ASP A 379 23.77 -9.84 12.22
CA ASP A 379 25.03 -9.67 12.94
C ASP A 379 24.88 -9.85 14.45
N THR A 380 23.73 -9.52 15.03
CA THR A 380 23.46 -9.73 16.45
C THR A 380 23.28 -11.22 16.81
N THR A 381 22.90 -12.08 15.84
CA THR A 381 22.70 -13.51 16.10
C THR A 381 24.01 -14.29 16.26
N LYS A 382 25.14 -13.80 15.74
CA LYS A 382 26.45 -14.49 15.69
C LYS A 382 27.05 -14.80 17.05
N GLY A 383 26.66 -14.12 18.11
CA GLY A 383 27.19 -14.31 19.45
C GLY A 383 26.23 -14.99 20.43
N ASN A 384 25.18 -15.64 19.96
CA ASN A 384 24.07 -16.12 20.80
C ASN A 384 23.36 -15.01 21.59
N TRP A 385 23.50 -13.75 21.17
CA TRP A 385 22.94 -12.57 21.80
C TRP A 385 21.81 -11.97 20.98
N GLY A 386 21.39 -12.68 19.91
CA GLY A 386 20.43 -12.17 18.94
C GLY A 386 19.08 -11.82 19.56
N TYR A 387 18.66 -10.61 19.33
CA TYR A 387 17.29 -10.19 19.62
C TYR A 387 16.38 -10.72 18.50
N GLY A 388 15.54 -11.70 18.81
CA GLY A 388 14.70 -12.39 17.81
C GLY A 388 13.23 -12.31 18.19
N MET A 389 12.53 -11.28 17.71
CA MET A 389 11.07 -11.24 17.71
C MET A 389 10.54 -11.54 16.31
N CYS A 390 9.27 -11.86 16.21
CA CYS A 390 8.61 -12.13 14.93
C CYS A 390 8.87 -11.04 13.87
N THR A 391 8.92 -9.78 14.29
CA THR A 391 9.26 -8.63 13.44
C THR A 391 10.62 -8.74 12.78
N HIS A 392 11.62 -9.21 13.54
CA HIS A 392 12.99 -9.39 13.03
C HIS A 392 13.06 -10.51 12.00
N TYR A 393 12.36 -11.62 12.23
CA TYR A 393 12.27 -12.72 11.27
C TYR A 393 11.60 -12.26 9.97
N GLY A 394 10.48 -11.54 10.05
CA GLY A 394 9.78 -10.99 8.88
C GLY A 394 10.64 -9.99 8.10
N ALA A 395 11.33 -9.07 8.79
CA ALA A 395 12.22 -8.10 8.17
C ALA A 395 13.44 -8.76 7.51
N VAL A 396 14.04 -9.77 8.17
CA VAL A 396 15.17 -10.53 7.61
C VAL A 396 14.73 -11.32 6.38
N PHE A 397 13.54 -11.96 6.43
CA PHE A 397 13.01 -12.68 5.27
C PHE A 397 12.82 -11.72 4.07
N ALA A 398 12.10 -10.62 4.28
CA ALA A 398 11.87 -9.64 3.21
C ALA A 398 13.18 -9.06 2.65
N GLY A 399 14.17 -8.79 3.49
CA GLY A 399 15.48 -8.30 3.06
C GLY A 399 16.31 -9.33 2.32
N CYS A 400 16.37 -10.58 2.80
CA CYS A 400 17.09 -11.67 2.13
C CYS A 400 16.45 -12.05 0.79
N ALA A 401 15.13 -12.13 0.74
CA ALA A 401 14.40 -12.35 -0.50
C ALA A 401 14.66 -11.22 -1.52
N SER A 402 14.64 -9.94 -1.07
CA SER A 402 14.98 -8.79 -1.92
C SER A 402 16.44 -8.86 -2.41
N ALA A 403 17.38 -9.32 -1.57
CA ALA A 403 18.78 -9.48 -1.95
C ALA A 403 18.98 -10.59 -3.00
N LEU A 404 18.11 -11.59 -3.02
CA LEU A 404 18.05 -12.64 -4.04
C LEU A 404 17.21 -12.22 -5.29
N GLY A 405 16.71 -10.98 -5.31
CA GLY A 405 15.99 -10.39 -6.43
C GLY A 405 14.48 -10.63 -6.44
N TRP A 406 13.90 -11.27 -5.42
CA TRP A 406 12.45 -11.30 -5.27
C TRP A 406 11.89 -9.97 -4.78
N VAL A 407 10.63 -9.73 -5.09
CA VAL A 407 9.89 -8.61 -4.48
C VAL A 407 9.20 -9.14 -3.23
N ALA A 408 9.63 -8.66 -2.07
CA ALA A 408 9.12 -9.09 -0.78
C ALA A 408 8.85 -7.90 0.14
N ARG A 409 8.00 -8.11 1.15
CA ARG A 409 7.62 -7.09 2.13
C ARG A 409 7.30 -7.73 3.48
N SER A 410 7.44 -6.96 4.55
CA SER A 410 6.95 -7.36 5.86
C SER A 410 5.43 -7.27 5.92
N VAL A 411 4.82 -8.12 6.75
CA VAL A 411 3.38 -8.13 7.04
C VAL A 411 3.20 -8.20 8.55
N VAL A 412 2.30 -7.39 9.05
CA VAL A 412 1.89 -7.41 10.45
C VAL A 412 0.49 -7.98 10.54
N VAL A 413 0.28 -8.90 11.46
CA VAL A 413 -1.04 -9.43 11.84
C VAL A 413 -1.29 -9.18 13.32
N ASP A 414 -2.39 -9.69 13.89
CA ASP A 414 -2.63 -9.52 15.31
C ASP A 414 -1.59 -10.27 16.15
N HIS A 415 -0.76 -9.55 16.91
CA HIS A 415 0.28 -10.10 17.81
C HIS A 415 1.42 -10.87 17.09
N HIS A 416 1.53 -10.81 15.77
CA HIS A 416 2.57 -11.50 15.03
C HIS A 416 2.99 -10.74 13.77
N CYS A 417 4.21 -11.02 13.27
CA CYS A 417 4.76 -10.42 12.07
C CYS A 417 5.39 -11.51 11.21
N LEU A 418 5.23 -11.34 9.91
CA LEU A 418 5.63 -12.28 8.88
C LEU A 418 6.18 -11.52 7.67
N ALA A 419 6.37 -12.23 6.56
CA ALA A 419 6.67 -11.59 5.28
C ALA A 419 5.74 -12.12 4.18
N GLU A 420 5.57 -11.33 3.14
CA GLU A 420 5.02 -11.78 1.87
C GLU A 420 6.03 -11.58 0.76
N VAL A 421 6.01 -12.49 -0.20
CA VAL A 421 6.86 -12.47 -1.38
C VAL A 421 6.00 -12.71 -2.63
N TRP A 422 6.31 -11.99 -3.70
CA TRP A 422 5.71 -12.26 -5.00
C TRP A 422 6.30 -13.52 -5.60
N SER A 423 5.47 -14.52 -5.86
CA SER A 423 5.85 -15.74 -6.56
C SER A 423 5.63 -15.60 -8.07
N GLU A 424 6.72 -15.72 -8.83
CA GLU A 424 6.63 -15.78 -10.29
C GLU A 424 6.03 -17.10 -10.77
N GLN A 425 6.21 -18.18 -10.01
CA GLN A 425 5.61 -19.48 -10.33
C GLN A 425 4.10 -19.46 -10.20
N LEU A 426 3.57 -18.84 -9.13
CA LEU A 426 2.13 -18.78 -8.86
C LEU A 426 1.46 -17.50 -9.36
N GLN A 427 2.25 -16.50 -9.78
CA GLN A 427 1.77 -15.16 -10.21
C GLN A 427 0.90 -14.49 -9.15
N LYS A 428 1.32 -14.58 -7.89
CA LYS A 428 0.61 -14.01 -6.74
C LYS A 428 1.56 -13.76 -5.58
N TRP A 429 1.12 -12.95 -4.64
CA TRP A 429 1.76 -12.81 -3.34
C TRP A 429 1.48 -14.04 -2.49
N ILE A 430 2.50 -14.55 -1.82
CA ILE A 430 2.40 -15.67 -0.87
C ILE A 430 3.03 -15.26 0.46
N LEU A 431 2.51 -15.80 1.55
CA LEU A 431 2.94 -15.48 2.89
C LEU A 431 3.91 -16.54 3.41
N GLU A 432 5.04 -16.08 3.96
CA GLU A 432 6.09 -16.88 4.57
C GLU A 432 6.29 -16.49 6.03
N ASP A 433 6.23 -17.47 6.90
CA ASP A 433 6.40 -17.29 8.33
C ASP A 433 7.68 -17.98 8.81
N ALA A 434 8.73 -17.22 8.95
CA ALA A 434 10.01 -17.70 9.47
C ALA A 434 10.11 -17.56 11.01
N GLY A 435 8.99 -17.35 11.69
CA GLY A 435 8.90 -16.90 13.07
C GLY A 435 9.65 -17.71 14.12
N PRO A 436 9.68 -17.22 15.38
CA PRO A 436 10.61 -17.69 16.42
C PRO A 436 10.28 -19.07 17.00
N ASN A 437 9.11 -19.62 16.73
CA ASN A 437 8.67 -20.90 17.28
C ASN A 437 8.50 -21.93 16.16
N THR A 438 8.70 -23.20 16.47
CA THR A 438 8.47 -24.30 15.53
C THR A 438 7.04 -24.39 15.00
N GLU A 439 6.10 -23.71 15.63
CA GLU A 439 4.70 -23.59 15.20
C GLU A 439 4.54 -22.62 14.04
N TYR A 440 5.46 -21.65 13.90
CA TYR A 440 5.40 -20.60 12.89
C TYR A 440 6.21 -20.92 11.64
N ASP A 441 7.32 -21.60 11.70
CA ASP A 441 8.14 -21.92 10.54
C ASP A 441 7.35 -22.67 9.44
N ALA A 442 6.59 -21.92 8.65
CA ALA A 442 5.67 -22.50 7.66
C ALA A 442 5.28 -21.54 6.53
N THR A 443 4.93 -22.13 5.38
CA THR A 443 4.07 -21.54 4.36
C THR A 443 2.64 -22.02 4.60
N TYR A 444 1.68 -21.13 4.70
CA TYR A 444 0.27 -21.52 4.93
C TYR A 444 -0.43 -21.75 3.60
N GLU A 445 -1.18 -22.87 3.50
CA GLU A 445 -1.78 -23.31 2.25
C GLU A 445 -3.19 -23.88 2.43
N ILE A 446 -3.97 -23.90 1.35
CA ILE A 446 -5.19 -24.68 1.22
C ILE A 446 -5.10 -25.49 -0.07
N ASP A 447 -5.36 -26.80 0.04
CA ASP A 447 -5.30 -27.74 -1.09
C ASP A 447 -3.95 -27.67 -1.87
N GLY A 448 -2.83 -27.43 -1.16
CA GLY A 448 -1.46 -27.31 -1.70
C GLY A 448 -1.15 -25.95 -2.37
N ILE A 449 -2.03 -24.97 -2.26
CA ILE A 449 -1.83 -23.63 -2.81
C ILE A 449 -1.47 -22.66 -1.69
N PRO A 450 -0.26 -22.06 -1.70
CA PRO A 450 0.14 -21.04 -0.75
C PRO A 450 -0.82 -19.83 -0.74
N LEU A 451 -1.07 -19.31 0.45
CA LEU A 451 -2.00 -18.22 0.70
C LEU A 451 -1.26 -16.91 0.98
N ASN A 452 -1.91 -15.78 0.66
CA ASN A 452 -1.53 -14.46 1.16
C ASN A 452 -2.32 -14.10 2.42
N ALA A 453 -1.99 -12.96 3.06
CA ALA A 453 -2.62 -12.56 4.32
C ALA A 453 -4.13 -12.30 4.19
N LEU A 454 -4.62 -11.77 3.05
CA LEU A 454 -6.05 -11.56 2.83
C LEU A 454 -6.82 -12.88 2.66
N GLU A 455 -6.23 -13.83 1.93
CA GLU A 455 -6.81 -15.17 1.77
C GLU A 455 -6.88 -15.90 3.11
N LEU A 456 -5.83 -15.77 3.95
CA LEU A 456 -5.81 -16.29 5.32
C LEU A 456 -6.83 -15.61 6.20
N HIS A 457 -6.96 -14.28 6.11
CA HIS A 457 -7.95 -13.49 6.85
C HIS A 457 -9.38 -14.02 6.60
N TYR A 458 -9.76 -14.18 5.35
CA TYR A 458 -11.07 -14.71 5.00
C TYR A 458 -11.23 -16.20 5.30
N ALA A 459 -10.17 -16.99 5.14
CA ALA A 459 -10.21 -18.42 5.46
C ALA A 459 -10.33 -18.64 6.97
N ALA A 460 -9.60 -17.87 7.79
CA ALA A 460 -9.63 -17.94 9.25
C ALA A 460 -11.01 -17.58 9.82
N ALA A 461 -11.62 -16.52 9.29
CA ALA A 461 -12.96 -16.07 9.71
C ALA A 461 -14.09 -16.96 9.18
N GLY A 462 -13.85 -17.76 8.14
CA GLY A 462 -14.88 -18.48 7.39
C GLY A 462 -14.88 -19.99 7.57
N LYS A 463 -15.67 -20.65 6.72
CA LYS A 463 -15.82 -22.13 6.70
C LYS A 463 -14.53 -22.87 6.28
N LYS A 464 -13.58 -22.19 5.65
CA LYS A 464 -12.30 -22.76 5.19
C LYS A 464 -11.25 -22.87 6.29
N ARG A 465 -11.50 -22.34 7.49
CA ARG A 465 -10.58 -22.37 8.64
C ARG A 465 -9.94 -23.74 8.87
N LYS A 466 -10.72 -24.81 8.84
CA LYS A 466 -10.26 -26.20 9.08
C LYS A 466 -9.43 -26.79 7.94
N LYS A 467 -9.34 -26.09 6.79
CA LYS A 467 -8.58 -26.51 5.62
C LYS A 467 -7.19 -25.89 5.55
N ILE A 468 -6.89 -24.93 6.43
CA ILE A 468 -5.60 -24.26 6.42
C ILE A 468 -4.55 -25.24 6.94
N MET A 469 -3.53 -25.47 6.13
CA MET A 469 -2.39 -26.32 6.44
C MET A 469 -1.14 -25.46 6.61
N ALA A 470 -0.26 -25.87 7.51
CA ALA A 470 1.08 -25.32 7.67
C ALA A 470 2.05 -26.27 6.96
N ASN A 471 2.66 -25.81 5.88
CA ASN A 471 3.67 -26.54 5.15
C ASN A 471 5.06 -26.15 5.64
N LYS A 472 5.72 -27.06 6.33
CA LYS A 472 7.03 -26.87 6.97
C LYS A 472 8.15 -27.54 6.17
N LEU A 473 8.20 -27.31 4.87
CA LEU A 473 9.36 -27.69 4.07
C LEU A 473 10.59 -26.90 4.55
N PRO A 474 11.80 -27.48 4.54
CA PRO A 474 12.19 -28.76 3.94
C PRO A 474 11.99 -29.98 4.83
N GLN A 475 11.50 -29.85 6.07
CA GLN A 475 11.28 -30.97 6.98
C GLN A 475 10.18 -31.93 6.51
N LYS A 476 9.59 -31.72 5.33
CA LYS A 476 8.55 -32.53 4.69
C LYS A 476 7.32 -32.78 5.57
N LYS A 477 6.99 -31.82 6.42
CA LYS A 477 5.86 -31.90 7.32
C LYS A 477 4.78 -30.94 6.89
N VAL A 478 3.62 -31.46 6.53
CA VAL A 478 2.40 -30.68 6.30
C VAL A 478 1.39 -31.06 7.37
N GLU A 479 0.94 -30.10 8.15
CA GLU A 479 0.05 -30.35 9.27
C GLU A 479 -1.07 -29.29 9.35
N PRO A 480 -2.26 -29.63 9.91
CA PRO A 480 -3.30 -28.66 10.10
C PRO A 480 -2.83 -27.48 10.97
N MET A 481 -3.10 -26.26 10.52
CA MET A 481 -2.89 -25.08 11.34
C MET A 481 -3.96 -25.04 12.44
N THR A 482 -3.59 -25.35 13.67
CA THR A 482 -4.52 -25.42 14.81
C THR A 482 -4.37 -24.27 15.78
N GLN A 483 -3.19 -23.65 15.81
CA GLN A 483 -2.85 -22.56 16.72
C GLN A 483 -2.68 -21.25 15.95
N TYR A 484 -2.81 -20.13 16.64
CA TYR A 484 -2.59 -18.76 16.12
C TYR A 484 -3.38 -18.36 14.87
N ILE A 485 -4.33 -19.18 14.41
CA ILE A 485 -5.12 -18.85 13.21
C ILE A 485 -5.92 -17.55 13.37
N ASP A 486 -6.26 -17.18 14.59
CA ASP A 486 -6.99 -15.96 14.91
C ASP A 486 -6.15 -14.68 14.77
N VAL A 487 -4.82 -14.81 14.67
CA VAL A 487 -3.93 -13.66 14.42
C VAL A 487 -4.21 -13.01 13.05
N PHE A 488 -4.78 -13.76 12.11
CA PHE A 488 -5.17 -13.25 10.79
C PHE A 488 -6.51 -12.50 10.79
N CYS A 489 -7.11 -12.23 11.96
CA CYS A 489 -8.31 -11.39 12.06
C CYS A 489 -8.08 -9.96 11.52
N ARG A 490 -6.85 -9.53 11.42
CA ARG A 490 -6.42 -8.26 10.80
C ARG A 490 -5.02 -8.40 10.25
N PHE A 491 -4.67 -7.56 9.28
CA PHE A 491 -3.31 -7.47 8.76
C PHE A 491 -3.03 -6.08 8.18
N GLY A 492 -1.76 -5.73 8.13
CA GLY A 492 -1.25 -4.48 7.56
C GLY A 492 0.13 -4.67 6.96
N ILE A 493 0.53 -3.74 6.09
CA ILE A 493 1.84 -3.71 5.46
C ILE A 493 2.48 -2.34 5.59
N PRO A 494 3.80 -2.24 5.75
CA PRO A 494 4.52 -1.01 5.48
C PRO A 494 4.45 -0.72 3.98
N LEU A 495 4.39 0.55 3.59
CA LEU A 495 4.40 0.94 2.18
C LEU A 495 5.83 1.00 1.61
N ARG A 496 6.70 0.15 2.11
CA ARG A 496 8.11 0.07 1.71
C ARG A 496 8.76 -1.26 2.11
N ASN A 497 9.86 -1.60 1.43
CA ASN A 497 10.77 -2.68 1.84
C ASN A 497 12.25 -2.22 1.86
N THR A 498 12.49 -0.92 2.02
CA THR A 498 13.81 -0.28 1.93
C THR A 498 14.64 -0.38 3.23
N HIS A 499 14.37 -1.34 4.10
CA HIS A 499 14.97 -1.48 5.43
C HIS A 499 16.51 -1.61 5.44
N LEU A 500 17.12 -2.09 4.34
CA LEU A 500 18.59 -2.19 4.22
C LEU A 500 19.31 -0.86 3.98
N ILE A 501 18.57 0.19 3.62
CA ILE A 501 19.17 1.48 3.24
C ILE A 501 18.76 2.62 4.16
N SER A 502 17.68 2.45 4.91
CA SER A 502 17.24 3.47 5.84
C SER A 502 17.97 3.29 7.18
N ALA A 503 18.61 4.35 7.64
CA ALA A 503 19.12 4.45 9.01
C ALA A 503 17.99 4.74 10.01
N GLU A 504 16.75 4.43 9.63
CA GLU A 504 15.59 4.68 10.48
C GLU A 504 15.72 3.89 11.77
N PRO A 505 15.48 4.54 12.91
CA PRO A 505 15.34 3.84 14.15
C PRO A 505 14.32 2.72 13.94
N ALA A 506 14.52 1.60 14.59
CA ALA A 506 13.55 0.53 14.54
C ALA A 506 12.20 1.11 14.91
N GLU A 507 11.28 1.15 13.96
CA GLU A 507 9.88 1.53 14.19
C GLU A 507 9.27 0.74 15.35
N LEU A 508 10.05 -0.14 15.93
CA LEU A 508 9.65 -1.27 16.74
C LEU A 508 10.55 -1.51 17.90
N HIS A 509 11.11 -0.47 18.46
CA HIS A 509 11.87 -0.60 19.68
C HIS A 509 11.18 -1.48 20.72
N HIS A 510 9.89 -1.60 20.57
CA HIS A 510 9.09 -2.17 21.61
C HIS A 510 8.22 -3.31 21.15
N GLY A 511 8.53 -4.07 20.15
CA GLY A 511 7.80 -5.26 19.69
C GLY A 511 6.72 -5.87 20.59
N GLN A 512 6.54 -5.30 21.74
CA GLN A 512 5.53 -5.58 22.72
C GLN A 512 4.26 -4.73 22.56
N ASN A 513 4.28 -3.70 21.69
CA ASN A 513 3.16 -2.80 21.56
C ASN A 513 2.72 -2.67 20.10
N GLN A 514 1.63 -3.34 19.79
CA GLN A 514 1.04 -3.44 18.46
C GLN A 514 0.48 -2.12 17.91
N TYR A 515 0.54 -1.09 18.68
CA TYR A 515 0.00 0.22 18.32
C TYR A 515 1.01 1.09 17.55
N HIS A 516 2.26 0.64 17.42
CA HIS A 516 3.31 1.35 16.67
C HIS A 516 3.21 1.18 15.15
N TRP A 517 2.31 0.33 14.67
CA TRP A 517 2.14 0.02 13.25
C TRP A 517 1.18 0.94 12.52
N ASP A 518 0.90 2.09 13.08
CA ASP A 518 -0.15 2.93 12.57
C ASP A 518 0.21 3.67 11.26
N GLY A 519 1.50 3.83 10.96
CA GLY A 519 1.97 4.28 9.64
C GLY A 519 1.82 3.25 8.52
N TYR A 520 1.30 2.05 8.85
CA TYR A 520 1.09 0.97 7.90
C TYR A 520 -0.28 1.10 7.22
N LEU A 521 -0.38 0.54 6.02
CA LEU A 521 -1.67 0.34 5.37
C LEU A 521 -2.34 -0.90 5.96
N TRP A 522 -3.52 -0.72 6.55
CA TRP A 522 -4.28 -1.78 7.19
C TRP A 522 -5.49 -2.20 6.37
N TRP A 523 -5.75 -3.51 6.35
CA TRP A 523 -7.00 -4.03 5.82
C TRP A 523 -8.16 -3.65 6.74
N SER A 524 -9.27 -3.19 6.16
CA SER A 524 -10.45 -2.74 6.90
C SER A 524 -11.71 -3.37 6.34
N ASP A 525 -12.34 -4.21 7.16
CA ASP A 525 -13.67 -4.77 6.91
C ASP A 525 -14.43 -4.95 8.23
N ASP A 526 -15.52 -5.70 8.20
CA ASP A 526 -16.38 -5.93 9.37
C ASP A 526 -15.94 -7.12 10.26
N ILE A 527 -14.84 -7.83 9.91
CA ILE A 527 -14.40 -9.02 10.64
C ILE A 527 -13.79 -8.65 12.00
N ASP A 528 -12.93 -7.62 12.05
CA ASP A 528 -12.40 -7.09 13.31
C ASP A 528 -12.40 -5.56 13.37
N PRO A 529 -13.51 -4.94 13.79
CA PRO A 529 -13.61 -3.49 13.89
C PRO A 529 -12.88 -2.88 15.10
N LYS A 530 -12.17 -3.67 15.93
CA LYS A 530 -11.52 -3.18 17.16
C LYS A 530 -10.46 -2.11 16.93
N TYR A 531 -9.85 -2.12 15.77
CA TYR A 531 -8.70 -1.28 15.41
C TYR A 531 -9.05 -0.19 14.40
N ALA A 532 -10.29 0.28 14.45
CA ALA A 532 -10.76 1.41 13.65
C ALA A 532 -10.00 2.75 13.94
N GLU A 533 -9.03 2.73 14.82
CA GLU A 533 -8.12 3.85 15.10
C GLU A 533 -6.99 4.02 14.09
N TYR A 534 -6.66 3.02 13.29
CA TYR A 534 -5.63 3.15 12.25
C TYR A 534 -6.06 4.18 11.21
N SER A 535 -5.20 5.15 10.95
CA SER A 535 -5.52 6.27 10.06
C SER A 535 -5.44 5.92 8.59
N LEU A 536 -4.62 4.92 8.22
CA LEU A 536 -4.42 4.48 6.85
C LEU A 536 -5.04 3.10 6.66
N GLN A 537 -6.21 3.07 6.03
CA GLN A 537 -7.01 1.86 5.87
C GLN A 537 -7.58 1.76 4.47
N THR A 538 -7.71 0.54 3.97
CA THR A 538 -8.41 0.23 2.73
C THR A 538 -9.10 -1.12 2.80
N SER A 539 -10.15 -1.29 2.01
CA SER A 539 -10.80 -2.58 1.73
C SER A 539 -10.69 -2.96 0.25
N ARG A 540 -9.80 -2.28 -0.49
CA ARG A 540 -9.56 -2.58 -1.89
C ARG A 540 -8.43 -3.61 -1.99
N PRO A 541 -8.70 -4.85 -2.47
CA PRO A 541 -7.68 -5.89 -2.56
C PRO A 541 -6.45 -5.47 -3.36
N GLY A 542 -6.62 -4.71 -4.45
CA GLY A 542 -5.51 -4.22 -5.29
C GLY A 542 -4.53 -3.29 -4.55
N ASP A 543 -4.92 -2.70 -3.41
CA ASP A 543 -4.02 -1.88 -2.60
C ASP A 543 -3.03 -2.71 -1.79
N PHE A 544 -3.29 -4.02 -1.64
CA PHE A 544 -2.40 -5.00 -1.04
C PHE A 544 -1.78 -5.94 -2.05
N TYR A 545 -2.57 -6.36 -3.06
CA TYR A 545 -2.21 -7.44 -3.98
C TYR A 545 -2.19 -6.95 -5.42
N TRP A 546 -1.34 -5.94 -5.65
CA TRP A 546 -1.04 -5.45 -6.98
C TRP A 546 -0.15 -6.43 -7.75
N SER A 547 -0.18 -6.33 -9.07
CA SER A 547 0.66 -7.14 -9.95
C SER A 547 2.13 -6.74 -9.86
N VAL A 548 3.04 -7.72 -9.90
CA VAL A 548 4.48 -7.51 -9.91
C VAL A 548 5.09 -8.27 -11.09
N ASN A 549 6.07 -7.68 -11.76
CA ASN A 549 6.82 -8.26 -12.89
C ASN A 549 5.93 -8.78 -14.04
N GLN A 550 4.73 -8.26 -14.20
CA GLN A 550 3.84 -8.68 -15.26
C GLN A 550 3.91 -7.72 -16.46
N THR A 551 3.64 -8.27 -17.65
CA THR A 551 3.63 -7.52 -18.91
C THR A 551 2.33 -7.78 -19.65
N ARG A 552 1.71 -6.71 -20.19
CA ARG A 552 0.52 -6.77 -21.03
C ARG A 552 0.84 -6.24 -22.43
N ILE A 553 0.30 -6.90 -23.44
CA ILE A 553 0.53 -6.59 -24.85
C ILE A 553 -0.73 -5.95 -25.44
N TYR A 554 -0.55 -4.84 -26.15
CA TYR A 554 -1.59 -4.20 -26.94
C TYR A 554 -1.15 -4.16 -28.41
N LEU A 555 -2.03 -4.56 -29.32
CA LEU A 555 -1.75 -4.65 -30.75
C LEU A 555 -2.59 -3.63 -31.51
N GLN A 556 -1.99 -3.02 -32.55
CA GLN A 556 -2.69 -2.09 -33.43
C GLN A 556 -2.13 -2.21 -34.86
N ALA A 557 -3.02 -2.19 -35.84
CA ALA A 557 -2.61 -2.14 -37.26
C ALA A 557 -1.85 -0.86 -37.58
N THR A 558 -0.83 -0.98 -38.41
CA THR A 558 -0.04 0.15 -38.96
C THR A 558 -0.47 0.50 -40.36
N GLU A 559 0.24 1.41 -41.02
CA GLU A 559 0.07 1.69 -42.44
C GLU A 559 0.58 0.54 -43.33
N ASN A 560 1.57 -0.21 -42.82
CA ASN A 560 2.08 -1.40 -43.51
C ASN A 560 1.17 -2.60 -43.23
N PRO A 561 0.51 -3.21 -44.22
CA PRO A 561 -0.41 -4.32 -44.03
C PRO A 561 0.26 -5.61 -43.52
N ALA A 562 1.58 -5.67 -43.44
CA ALA A 562 2.34 -6.78 -42.89
C ALA A 562 2.99 -6.43 -41.52
N SER A 563 2.49 -5.44 -40.81
CA SER A 563 3.06 -5.08 -39.52
C SER A 563 2.02 -4.63 -38.49
N LEU A 564 2.31 -4.92 -37.21
CA LEU A 564 1.53 -4.45 -36.07
C LEU A 564 2.39 -3.53 -35.22
N GLN A 565 1.79 -2.46 -34.74
CA GLN A 565 2.31 -1.69 -33.60
C GLN A 565 2.06 -2.48 -32.32
N VAL A 566 3.11 -2.71 -31.57
CA VAL A 566 3.04 -3.31 -30.23
C VAL A 566 3.25 -2.20 -29.21
N ASP A 567 2.33 -2.08 -28.25
CA ASP A 567 2.49 -1.29 -27.05
C ASP A 567 2.53 -2.23 -25.86
N LEU A 568 3.48 -2.00 -24.95
CA LEU A 568 3.68 -2.80 -23.75
C LEU A 568 3.35 -1.98 -22.50
N GLU A 569 2.67 -2.62 -21.57
CA GLU A 569 2.45 -2.13 -20.22
C GLU A 569 3.05 -3.12 -19.23
N HIS A 570 3.69 -2.65 -18.14
CA HIS A 570 4.32 -3.55 -17.18
C HIS A 570 4.18 -3.04 -15.74
N THR A 571 4.34 -3.96 -14.78
CA THR A 571 4.35 -3.70 -13.35
C THR A 571 5.66 -4.13 -12.68
N ALA A 572 6.76 -4.22 -13.44
CA ALA A 572 8.05 -4.59 -12.90
C ALA A 572 8.65 -3.43 -12.08
N PRO A 573 8.85 -3.60 -10.74
CA PRO A 573 9.62 -2.64 -9.97
C PRO A 573 11.09 -2.67 -10.42
N ASN A 574 11.75 -1.49 -10.40
CA ASN A 574 13.13 -1.37 -10.85
C ASN A 574 13.32 -1.95 -12.27
N PHE A 575 12.39 -1.67 -13.16
CA PHE A 575 12.41 -2.13 -14.55
C PHE A 575 13.73 -1.75 -15.25
N LEU A 576 14.27 -2.69 -16.04
CA LEU A 576 15.48 -2.50 -16.82
C LEU A 576 15.18 -2.49 -18.33
N HIS A 577 14.60 -3.57 -18.85
CA HIS A 577 14.20 -3.73 -20.23
C HIS A 577 13.16 -4.84 -20.39
N PHE A 578 12.59 -4.97 -21.56
CA PHE A 578 11.86 -6.16 -21.98
C PHE A 578 12.78 -7.14 -22.69
N LEU A 579 12.47 -8.42 -22.58
CA LEU A 579 12.94 -9.45 -23.51
C LEU A 579 11.82 -9.76 -24.47
N VAL A 580 12.10 -9.68 -25.76
CA VAL A 580 11.16 -9.91 -26.84
C VAL A 580 11.67 -11.05 -27.72
N ARG A 581 10.78 -11.99 -28.08
CA ARG A 581 11.08 -13.10 -28.97
C ARG A 581 9.99 -13.24 -30.02
N GLU A 582 10.37 -13.36 -31.26
CA GLU A 582 9.48 -13.52 -32.42
C GLU A 582 9.67 -14.90 -33.04
N ASN A 583 8.57 -15.61 -33.28
CA ASN A 583 8.53 -16.89 -34.03
C ASN A 583 9.52 -17.97 -33.51
N GLY A 584 9.73 -18.01 -32.19
CA GLY A 584 10.64 -18.96 -31.58
C GLY A 584 12.14 -18.70 -31.83
N GLY A 585 12.49 -17.54 -32.38
CA GLY A 585 13.87 -17.09 -32.53
C GLY A 585 14.58 -16.78 -31.22
N ASP A 586 15.67 -16.04 -31.26
CA ASP A 586 16.42 -15.62 -30.10
C ASP A 586 15.71 -14.49 -29.33
N TRP A 587 15.91 -14.42 -28.02
CA TRP A 587 15.49 -13.31 -27.21
C TRP A 587 16.34 -12.07 -27.49
N ARG A 588 15.71 -10.93 -27.75
CA ARG A 588 16.36 -9.64 -27.86
C ARG A 588 15.92 -8.69 -26.76
N GLU A 589 16.80 -7.82 -26.34
CA GLU A 589 16.47 -6.73 -25.42
C GLU A 589 15.69 -5.62 -26.17
N GLU A 590 14.68 -5.08 -25.48
CA GLU A 590 13.89 -3.95 -25.96
C GLU A 590 13.68 -2.99 -24.77
N THR A 591 14.16 -1.77 -24.92
CA THR A 591 14.07 -0.74 -23.87
C THR A 591 12.82 0.13 -23.99
N GLU A 592 12.26 0.19 -25.21
CA GLU A 592 11.06 0.98 -25.47
C GLU A 592 9.79 0.14 -25.21
N SER A 593 8.79 0.77 -24.63
CA SER A 593 7.47 0.14 -24.46
C SER A 593 6.64 0.09 -25.74
N ARG A 594 7.18 0.60 -26.85
CA ARG A 594 6.54 0.64 -28.15
C ARG A 594 7.50 0.26 -29.26
N PHE A 595 7.13 -0.72 -30.08
CA PHE A 595 7.87 -1.12 -31.27
C PHE A 595 6.96 -1.66 -32.38
N THR A 596 7.51 -1.82 -33.56
CA THR A 596 6.78 -2.42 -34.72
C THR A 596 7.15 -3.89 -34.83
N TRP A 597 6.14 -4.76 -34.87
CA TRP A 597 6.27 -6.19 -35.15
C TRP A 597 5.98 -6.47 -36.59
N LEU A 598 7.01 -6.92 -37.37
CA LEU A 598 6.89 -7.32 -38.75
C LEU A 598 6.45 -8.77 -38.84
N LEU A 599 5.42 -9.04 -39.61
CA LEU A 599 4.82 -10.37 -39.74
C LEU A 599 5.23 -11.05 -41.04
N ALA A 600 5.53 -12.33 -40.95
CA ALA A 600 5.63 -13.20 -42.10
C ALA A 600 4.24 -13.68 -42.55
N ALA A 601 4.08 -14.10 -43.81
CA ALA A 601 2.84 -14.74 -44.25
C ALA A 601 2.56 -16.02 -43.44
N GLY A 602 1.32 -16.22 -43.03
CA GLY A 602 0.91 -17.32 -42.18
C GLY A 602 1.00 -16.94 -40.67
N ASP A 603 1.23 -17.95 -39.80
CA ASP A 603 1.19 -17.79 -38.38
C ASP A 603 2.46 -17.16 -37.81
N ASN A 604 2.28 -16.22 -36.91
CA ASN A 604 3.32 -15.48 -36.24
C ASN A 604 3.09 -15.50 -34.69
N GLN A 605 4.17 -15.54 -33.93
CA GLN A 605 4.13 -15.54 -32.49
C GLN A 605 5.06 -14.46 -31.93
N LEU A 606 4.57 -13.69 -30.99
CA LEU A 606 5.33 -12.75 -30.17
C LEU A 606 5.30 -13.20 -28.71
N GLU A 607 6.46 -13.23 -28.07
CA GLU A 607 6.61 -13.47 -26.64
C GLU A 607 7.38 -12.30 -26.03
N VAL A 608 6.86 -11.79 -24.89
CA VAL A 608 7.44 -10.66 -24.18
C VAL A 608 7.43 -10.90 -22.69
N ARG A 609 8.49 -10.50 -22.03
CA ARG A 609 8.55 -10.43 -20.56
C ARG A 609 9.39 -9.25 -20.10
N SER A 610 9.05 -8.68 -18.93
CA SER A 610 9.87 -7.66 -18.28
C SER A 610 11.07 -8.28 -17.58
N VAL A 611 12.15 -7.51 -17.47
CA VAL A 611 13.36 -7.82 -16.69
C VAL A 611 13.64 -6.64 -15.77
N ASN A 612 13.90 -6.90 -14.51
CA ASN A 612 14.30 -5.87 -13.56
C ASN A 612 15.83 -5.79 -13.41
N VAL A 613 16.33 -4.76 -12.73
CA VAL A 613 17.77 -4.52 -12.51
C VAL A 613 18.49 -5.66 -11.76
N PHE A 614 17.75 -6.58 -11.12
CA PHE A 614 18.28 -7.76 -10.45
C PHE A 614 18.34 -8.98 -11.36
N GLY A 615 17.97 -8.84 -12.64
CA GLY A 615 17.94 -9.93 -13.62
C GLY A 615 16.74 -10.88 -13.46
N LYS A 616 15.78 -10.58 -12.57
CA LYS A 616 14.54 -11.36 -12.48
C LYS A 616 13.63 -11.04 -13.66
N THR A 617 13.07 -12.10 -14.21
CA THR A 617 12.18 -12.02 -15.37
C THR A 617 10.74 -12.31 -14.93
N GLY A 618 9.82 -11.52 -15.43
CA GLY A 618 8.40 -11.77 -15.21
C GLY A 618 7.82 -12.89 -16.10
N ARG A 619 6.54 -13.17 -15.91
CA ARG A 619 5.78 -14.11 -16.76
C ARG A 619 5.86 -13.68 -18.22
N ILE A 620 5.96 -14.68 -19.11
CA ILE A 620 5.90 -14.45 -20.55
C ILE A 620 4.45 -14.13 -20.95
N ALA A 621 4.25 -12.95 -21.51
CA ALA A 621 3.04 -12.59 -22.25
C ALA A 621 3.20 -13.03 -23.70
N LYS A 622 2.13 -13.53 -24.32
CA LYS A 622 2.16 -14.09 -25.69
C LYS A 622 1.04 -13.53 -26.55
N ALA A 623 1.37 -13.23 -27.79
CA ALA A 623 0.41 -12.94 -28.83
C ALA A 623 0.67 -13.85 -30.04
N GLN A 624 -0.40 -14.43 -30.58
CA GLN A 624 -0.35 -15.23 -31.81
C GLN A 624 -1.32 -14.64 -32.84
N THR A 625 -0.83 -14.40 -34.03
CA THR A 625 -1.61 -13.84 -35.12
C THR A 625 -1.24 -14.49 -36.45
N SER A 626 -2.18 -14.55 -37.40
CA SER A 626 -1.93 -15.01 -38.73
C SER A 626 -2.08 -13.84 -39.70
N LEU A 627 -1.14 -13.73 -40.66
CA LEU A 627 -1.17 -12.79 -41.77
C LEU A 627 -1.58 -13.55 -43.07
N SER A 628 -2.69 -13.15 -43.67
CA SER A 628 -3.24 -13.74 -44.89
C SER A 628 -2.76 -13.00 -46.16
#